data_489c1e7d60b936b7f2491eaf6fd760ee
#
_entry.id   489c1e7d60b936b7f2491eaf6fd760ee
#
_cell.length_a   1.000
_cell.length_b   1.000
_cell.length_c   1.000
_cell.angle_alpha   90.00
_cell.angle_beta   90.00
_cell.angle_gamma   90.00
#
_symmetry.space_group_name_H-M   'P 1'
#
loop_
_entity.id
_entity.type
_entity.pdbx_description
1 polymer ?
#
loop_
_entity_poly.entity_id
_entity_poly.type
_entity_poly.pdbx_seq_one_letter_code
_entity_poly.pdbx_strand_id
1 'polypeptide(L)'
;QLNHHETKVCVGIEREFLNLLEGGCTAPIGALAYVDDKTEEINFKGVLLKRDGSKKITVTKTAKLGRHRFLAKDCADYVINRGGKELMLEDEEVSVHKHNIYSTKKLSEIQKKSLPYTIGVTDSDFIKIRFNRIPPKVMKTAIENVIITSQNGVEAILNSFTKDQIKFKNIFCVGRRTKKLIETRIGKVAYVAKNAEKLAAYLASELQTKEVTYFCSDLRLDVLPTRLKEQGVVVNEIEAYKTMLSAVKVKDTVDGVLFYSPSGIESYLQKNDSDKVAFCIGETTAKEARKHFANVQVSNLPSVDAVLELVKNHFVEA
;
A
#
# COMPACT_ATOMS: atom_id res chain seq x y z
N GLN A 1 -1.16 -21.61 39.56
CA GLN A 1 0.27 -21.77 39.22
C GLN A 1 0.38 -22.34 37.83
N LEU A 2 0.68 -21.46 36.85
CA LEU A 2 0.73 -21.82 35.42
C LEU A 2 2.17 -22.08 34.91
N ASN A 3 3.15 -22.28 35.78
CA ASN A 3 4.55 -22.45 35.43
C ASN A 3 5.04 -23.88 35.71
N HIS A 4 4.93 -24.75 34.70
CA HIS A 4 5.53 -26.08 34.74
C HIS A 4 6.97 -26.01 34.25
N HIS A 5 7.95 -26.37 35.07
CA HIS A 5 9.37 -26.18 34.82
C HIS A 5 9.84 -26.89 33.54
N GLU A 6 9.48 -28.14 33.36
CA GLU A 6 9.85 -28.94 32.20
C GLU A 6 9.27 -28.40 30.90
N THR A 7 7.99 -28.00 30.92
CA THR A 7 7.36 -27.35 29.76
C THR A 7 8.09 -26.05 29.38
N LYS A 8 8.50 -25.25 30.36
CA LYS A 8 9.26 -24.03 30.12
C LYS A 8 10.60 -24.31 29.45
N VAL A 9 11.30 -25.34 29.90
CA VAL A 9 12.58 -25.78 29.34
C VAL A 9 12.38 -26.24 27.89
N CYS A 10 11.43 -27.13 27.63
CA CYS A 10 11.13 -27.68 26.33
C CYS A 10 10.77 -26.59 25.31
N VAL A 11 9.83 -25.72 25.67
CA VAL A 11 9.43 -24.57 24.82
C VAL A 11 10.60 -23.60 24.60
N GLY A 12 11.48 -23.44 25.59
CA GLY A 12 12.70 -22.64 25.46
C GLY A 12 13.63 -23.19 24.36
N ILE A 13 13.87 -24.50 24.37
CA ILE A 13 14.71 -25.20 23.37
C ILE A 13 14.09 -25.10 21.97
N GLU A 14 12.78 -25.32 21.85
CA GLU A 14 12.06 -25.20 20.57
C GLU A 14 12.20 -23.79 19.97
N ARG A 15 11.94 -22.76 20.77
CA ARG A 15 12.07 -21.36 20.34
C ARG A 15 13.49 -20.99 19.96
N GLU A 16 14.48 -21.44 20.74
CA GLU A 16 15.90 -21.18 20.45
C GLU A 16 16.30 -21.82 19.12
N PHE A 17 15.89 -23.06 18.87
CA PHE A 17 16.14 -23.74 17.59
C PHE A 17 15.51 -22.98 16.41
N LEU A 18 14.25 -22.57 16.51
CA LEU A 18 13.55 -21.79 15.49
C LEU A 18 14.25 -20.45 15.22
N ASN A 19 14.69 -19.76 16.27
CA ASN A 19 15.40 -18.48 16.15
C ASN A 19 16.79 -18.64 15.51
N LEU A 20 17.53 -19.70 15.86
CA LEU A 20 18.88 -19.96 15.31
C LEU A 20 18.84 -20.29 13.81
N LEU A 21 17.73 -20.83 13.31
CA LEU A 21 17.54 -21.05 11.88
C LEU A 21 16.99 -19.81 11.16
N GLU A 22 16.80 -18.67 11.88
CA GLU A 22 16.30 -17.40 11.32
C GLU A 22 14.99 -17.57 10.51
N GLY A 23 14.22 -18.60 10.85
CA GLY A 23 12.97 -18.91 10.18
C GLY A 23 11.92 -17.84 10.48
N GLY A 24 11.70 -16.90 9.55
CA GLY A 24 10.54 -16.01 9.60
C GLY A 24 9.23 -16.81 9.65
N CYS A 25 8.10 -16.15 9.89
CA CYS A 25 6.75 -16.78 10.03
C CYS A 25 6.31 -17.66 8.83
N THR A 26 7.09 -17.70 7.75
CA THR A 26 6.79 -18.43 6.51
C THR A 26 7.71 -19.62 6.26
N ALA A 27 8.79 -19.79 7.03
CA ALA A 27 9.69 -20.91 6.85
C ALA A 27 9.06 -22.22 7.38
N PRO A 28 9.06 -23.32 6.62
CA PRO A 28 8.46 -24.59 7.03
C PRO A 28 9.40 -25.34 7.98
N ILE A 29 9.58 -24.77 9.19
CA ILE A 29 10.41 -25.31 10.27
C ILE A 29 9.51 -25.80 11.39
N GLY A 30 9.76 -27.01 11.88
CA GLY A 30 9.09 -27.58 13.04
C GLY A 30 10.09 -27.95 14.12
N ALA A 31 9.71 -27.77 15.39
CA ALA A 31 10.46 -28.21 16.56
C ALA A 31 9.53 -28.82 17.58
N LEU A 32 9.95 -29.91 18.21
CA LEU A 32 9.25 -30.57 19.30
C LEU A 32 10.28 -31.02 20.34
N ALA A 33 10.08 -30.60 21.59
CA ALA A 33 10.84 -31.08 22.73
C ALA A 33 9.90 -31.63 23.80
N TYR A 34 10.24 -32.73 24.42
CA TYR A 34 9.52 -33.29 25.56
C TYR A 34 10.47 -34.03 26.51
N VAL A 35 10.14 -34.09 27.77
CA VAL A 35 10.87 -34.87 28.76
C VAL A 35 10.27 -36.28 28.79
N ASP A 36 11.12 -37.28 28.78
CA ASP A 36 10.73 -38.68 28.98
C ASP A 36 10.71 -38.97 30.49
N ASP A 37 9.54 -39.24 31.03
CA ASP A 37 9.31 -39.48 32.49
C ASP A 37 10.11 -40.67 33.04
N LYS A 38 10.57 -41.59 32.19
CA LYS A 38 11.31 -42.80 32.63
C LYS A 38 12.80 -42.55 32.71
N THR A 39 13.33 -41.76 31.78
CA THR A 39 14.77 -41.53 31.61
C THR A 39 15.22 -40.17 32.15
N GLU A 40 14.30 -39.28 32.47
CA GLU A 40 14.55 -37.86 32.78
C GLU A 40 15.38 -37.14 31.71
N GLU A 41 15.27 -37.60 30.48
CA GLU A 41 15.96 -37.00 29.35
C GLU A 41 15.01 -36.16 28.50
N ILE A 42 15.52 -35.04 27.98
CA ILE A 42 14.83 -34.23 27.01
C ILE A 42 15.07 -34.86 25.65
N ASN A 43 14.01 -35.25 24.97
CA ASN A 43 14.00 -35.64 23.57
C ASN A 43 13.65 -34.45 22.71
N PHE A 44 14.52 -34.13 21.75
CA PHE A 44 14.29 -33.03 20.79
C PHE A 44 14.24 -33.58 19.37
N LYS A 45 13.25 -33.12 18.60
CA LYS A 45 13.11 -33.40 17.17
C LYS A 45 12.88 -32.08 16.44
N GLY A 46 13.80 -31.73 15.53
CA GLY A 46 13.70 -30.59 14.62
C GLY A 46 13.55 -31.03 13.18
N VAL A 47 12.82 -30.30 12.38
CA VAL A 47 12.66 -30.52 10.95
C VAL A 47 12.67 -29.19 10.20
N LEU A 48 13.39 -29.15 9.08
CA LEU A 48 13.31 -28.12 8.07
C LEU A 48 12.87 -28.79 6.77
N LEU A 49 11.83 -28.23 6.14
CA LEU A 49 11.35 -28.71 4.85
C LEU A 49 11.56 -27.62 3.79
N LYS A 50 11.73 -28.04 2.55
CA LYS A 50 11.49 -27.17 1.41
C LYS A 50 9.98 -26.92 1.29
N ARG A 51 9.54 -25.73 0.88
CA ARG A 51 8.11 -25.38 0.82
C ARG A 51 7.27 -26.30 -0.04
N ASP A 52 7.85 -26.83 -1.13
CA ASP A 52 7.21 -27.81 -2.02
C ASP A 52 7.20 -29.25 -1.44
N GLY A 53 7.79 -29.46 -0.27
CA GLY A 53 7.91 -30.76 0.39
C GLY A 53 8.91 -31.74 -0.23
N SER A 54 9.61 -31.36 -1.32
CA SER A 54 10.51 -32.24 -2.06
C SER A 54 11.78 -32.62 -1.30
N LYS A 55 12.22 -31.79 -0.37
CA LYS A 55 13.40 -32.02 0.48
C LYS A 55 13.09 -31.75 1.94
N LYS A 56 13.69 -32.52 2.83
CA LYS A 56 13.63 -32.32 4.28
C LYS A 56 14.96 -32.65 4.95
N ILE A 57 15.29 -31.88 5.98
CA ILE A 57 16.38 -32.18 6.91
C ILE A 57 15.76 -32.38 8.28
N THR A 58 16.01 -33.52 8.89
CA THR A 58 15.49 -33.86 10.22
C THR A 58 16.67 -34.09 11.17
N VAL A 59 16.56 -33.59 12.39
CA VAL A 59 17.48 -33.81 13.47
C VAL A 59 16.75 -34.37 14.69
N THR A 60 17.30 -35.37 15.33
CA THR A 60 16.81 -35.89 16.61
C THR A 60 18.02 -36.00 17.56
N LYS A 61 17.86 -35.45 18.78
CA LYS A 61 18.92 -35.46 19.78
C LYS A 61 18.32 -35.55 21.17
N THR A 62 19.03 -36.15 22.12
CA THR A 62 18.62 -36.21 23.53
C THR A 62 19.65 -35.53 24.41
N ALA A 63 19.20 -35.00 25.56
CA ALA A 63 20.03 -34.41 26.58
C ALA A 63 19.41 -34.62 27.98
N LYS A 64 20.24 -34.82 29.01
CA LYS A 64 19.74 -34.87 30.38
C LYS A 64 19.13 -33.54 30.81
N LEU A 65 18.04 -33.61 31.57
CA LEU A 65 17.46 -32.44 32.19
C LEU A 65 18.53 -31.76 33.06
N GLY A 66 18.80 -30.47 32.87
CA GLY A 66 19.89 -29.73 33.50
C GLY A 66 21.21 -29.67 32.68
N ARG A 67 21.38 -30.47 31.61
CA ARG A 67 22.54 -30.41 30.70
C ARG A 67 22.15 -30.10 29.25
N HIS A 68 21.04 -29.42 29.03
CA HIS A 68 20.44 -29.16 27.74
C HIS A 68 20.85 -27.79 27.10
N ARG A 69 21.74 -27.03 27.74
CA ARG A 69 22.08 -25.65 27.37
C ARG A 69 22.44 -25.44 25.90
N PHE A 70 23.04 -26.42 25.26
CA PHE A 70 23.49 -26.33 23.86
C PHE A 70 22.66 -27.20 22.91
N LEU A 71 21.60 -27.87 23.39
CA LEU A 71 20.82 -28.81 22.60
C LEU A 71 20.19 -28.15 21.35
N ALA A 72 19.57 -26.99 21.51
CA ALA A 72 18.98 -26.24 20.41
C ALA A 72 20.03 -25.81 19.37
N LYS A 73 21.16 -25.27 19.87
CA LYS A 73 22.26 -24.83 19.02
C LYS A 73 22.87 -25.98 18.23
N ASP A 74 23.19 -27.07 18.88
CA ASP A 74 23.76 -28.25 18.23
C ASP A 74 22.84 -28.83 17.14
N CYS A 75 21.52 -28.79 17.39
CA CYS A 75 20.54 -29.23 16.41
C CYS A 75 20.41 -28.25 15.25
N ALA A 76 20.46 -26.93 15.49
CA ALA A 76 20.46 -25.93 14.46
C ALA A 76 21.71 -25.98 13.59
N ASP A 77 22.89 -26.09 14.21
CA ASP A 77 24.18 -26.26 13.51
C ASP A 77 24.18 -27.53 12.63
N TYR A 78 23.60 -28.63 13.12
CA TYR A 78 23.44 -29.85 12.31
C TYR A 78 22.59 -29.62 11.06
N VAL A 79 21.46 -28.89 11.19
CA VAL A 79 20.58 -28.57 10.06
C VAL A 79 21.29 -27.64 9.07
N ILE A 80 22.00 -26.61 9.57
CA ILE A 80 22.74 -25.65 8.75
C ILE A 80 23.85 -26.35 7.95
N ASN A 81 24.65 -27.18 8.62
CA ASN A 81 25.77 -27.90 7.99
C ASN A 81 25.34 -28.96 6.95
N ARG A 82 24.06 -29.30 6.91
CA ARG A 82 23.46 -30.18 5.91
C ARG A 82 22.73 -29.46 4.77
N GLY A 83 23.04 -28.19 4.58
CA GLY A 83 22.43 -27.40 3.51
C GLY A 83 21.11 -26.74 3.90
N GLY A 84 20.87 -26.53 5.22
CA GLY A 84 19.66 -25.90 5.67
C GLY A 84 19.54 -24.44 5.21
N LYS A 85 20.67 -23.71 5.14
CA LYS A 85 20.66 -22.34 4.59
C LYS A 85 20.31 -22.31 3.12
N GLU A 86 20.91 -23.18 2.33
CA GLU A 86 20.63 -23.32 0.90
C GLU A 86 19.17 -23.71 0.67
N LEU A 87 18.64 -24.62 1.50
CA LEU A 87 17.25 -25.06 1.41
C LEU A 87 16.27 -23.91 1.67
N MET A 88 16.63 -22.98 2.57
CA MET A 88 15.84 -21.77 2.85
C MET A 88 16.02 -20.69 1.78
N LEU A 89 17.23 -20.53 1.22
CA LEU A 89 17.54 -19.55 0.16
C LEU A 89 16.96 -19.96 -1.20
N GLU A 90 16.95 -21.26 -1.53
CA GLU A 90 16.28 -21.77 -2.75
C GLU A 90 14.78 -21.43 -2.76
N ASP A 91 14.18 -21.15 -1.60
CA ASP A 91 12.78 -20.74 -1.47
C ASP A 91 12.54 -19.25 -1.74
N GLU A 92 13.58 -18.40 -1.78
CA GLU A 92 13.43 -16.99 -2.16
C GLU A 92 13.29 -16.80 -3.69
N GLU A 93 13.65 -17.78 -4.51
CA GLU A 93 13.57 -17.69 -5.98
C GLU A 93 12.39 -18.44 -6.62
N VAL A 94 11.74 -19.36 -5.92
CA VAL A 94 10.50 -19.98 -6.44
C VAL A 94 9.31 -19.14 -6.02
N SER A 95 8.87 -18.27 -6.89
CA SER A 95 7.58 -17.57 -6.72
C SER A 95 6.46 -18.63 -6.64
N VAL A 96 5.98 -18.89 -5.43
CA VAL A 96 4.78 -19.72 -5.16
C VAL A 96 3.55 -19.11 -5.87
N HIS A 97 3.70 -17.91 -6.38
CA HIS A 97 2.66 -17.17 -7.08
C HIS A 97 2.69 -17.47 -8.58
N LYS A 98 1.57 -17.93 -9.11
CA LYS A 98 1.36 -18.12 -10.55
C LYS A 98 1.47 -16.79 -11.30
N HIS A 99 1.06 -15.71 -10.65
CA HIS A 99 1.09 -14.35 -11.18
C HIS A 99 1.69 -13.38 -10.18
N ASN A 100 2.44 -12.42 -10.66
CA ASN A 100 3.04 -11.36 -9.84
C ASN A 100 2.52 -10.00 -10.29
N ILE A 101 2.07 -9.18 -9.34
CA ILE A 101 1.61 -7.83 -9.62
C ILE A 101 2.42 -6.80 -8.84
N TYR A 102 2.47 -5.60 -9.35
CA TYR A 102 3.10 -4.48 -8.68
C TYR A 102 2.12 -3.35 -8.42
N SER A 103 2.02 -2.91 -7.17
CA SER A 103 1.21 -1.76 -6.81
C SER A 103 2.07 -0.48 -6.75
N THR A 104 1.71 0.54 -7.52
CA THR A 104 2.37 1.86 -7.51
C THR A 104 2.01 2.71 -6.28
N LYS A 105 1.36 2.10 -5.31
CA LYS A 105 1.04 2.65 -3.99
C LYS A 105 1.17 1.55 -2.94
N LYS A 106 1.69 1.88 -1.77
CA LYS A 106 1.72 0.94 -0.64
C LYS A 106 0.33 0.47 -0.26
N LEU A 107 0.19 -0.84 -0.09
CA LEU A 107 -1.02 -1.53 0.32
C LEU A 107 -0.95 -1.86 1.81
N SER A 108 -2.10 -1.89 2.48
CA SER A 108 -2.18 -2.42 3.84
C SER A 108 -2.03 -3.95 3.83
N GLU A 109 -1.64 -4.53 4.94
CA GLU A 109 -1.54 -5.99 5.09
C GLU A 109 -2.89 -6.70 4.86
N ILE A 110 -4.01 -6.06 5.23
CA ILE A 110 -5.35 -6.57 4.95
C ILE A 110 -5.60 -6.64 3.44
N GLN A 111 -5.19 -5.60 2.69
CA GLN A 111 -5.33 -5.55 1.24
C GLN A 111 -4.46 -6.60 0.56
N LYS A 112 -3.21 -6.78 0.98
CA LYS A 112 -2.33 -7.84 0.45
C LYS A 112 -2.93 -9.22 0.70
N LYS A 113 -3.40 -9.49 1.92
CA LYS A 113 -4.03 -10.75 2.30
C LYS A 113 -5.39 -11.00 1.62
N SER A 114 -6.01 -9.99 1.02
CA SER A 114 -7.25 -10.18 0.25
C SER A 114 -7.02 -10.87 -1.10
N LEU A 115 -5.78 -10.88 -1.60
CA LEU A 115 -5.43 -11.60 -2.82
C LEU A 115 -5.28 -13.11 -2.55
N PRO A 116 -5.65 -13.98 -3.51
CA PRO A 116 -5.38 -15.41 -3.41
C PRO A 116 -3.87 -15.66 -3.40
N TYR A 117 -3.46 -16.75 -2.77
CA TYR A 117 -2.04 -17.12 -2.65
C TYR A 117 -1.32 -17.32 -4.00
N THR A 118 -2.07 -17.53 -5.08
CA THR A 118 -1.55 -17.64 -6.44
C THR A 118 -1.10 -16.31 -7.04
N ILE A 119 -1.44 -15.18 -6.39
CA ILE A 119 -1.07 -13.84 -6.85
C ILE A 119 -0.14 -13.17 -5.83
N GLY A 120 1.13 -13.05 -6.19
CA GLY A 120 2.12 -12.28 -5.44
C GLY A 120 1.95 -10.79 -5.66
N VAL A 121 2.10 -9.98 -4.61
CA VAL A 121 2.05 -8.53 -4.71
C VAL A 121 3.27 -7.88 -4.08
N THR A 122 3.93 -7.03 -4.87
CA THR A 122 4.95 -6.09 -4.39
C THR A 122 4.41 -4.68 -4.50
N ASP A 123 4.82 -3.80 -3.60
CA ASP A 123 4.30 -2.43 -3.58
C ASP A 123 5.36 -1.39 -3.21
N SER A 124 5.20 -0.20 -3.76
CA SER A 124 5.90 1.00 -3.30
C SER A 124 5.18 2.26 -3.75
N ASP A 125 5.45 3.40 -3.09
CA ASP A 125 4.87 4.67 -3.50
C ASP A 125 5.66 5.27 -4.66
N PHE A 126 5.04 5.36 -5.84
CA PHE A 126 5.59 5.97 -7.06
C PHE A 126 5.41 7.49 -7.11
N ILE A 127 4.62 8.03 -6.20
CA ILE A 127 4.46 9.45 -5.99
C ILE A 127 4.61 9.80 -4.52
N LYS A 128 5.16 10.98 -4.24
CA LYS A 128 5.22 11.57 -2.90
C LYS A 128 4.54 12.92 -2.93
N ILE A 129 3.70 13.18 -1.94
CA ILE A 129 3.05 14.47 -1.79
C ILE A 129 3.89 15.33 -0.85
N ARG A 130 4.26 16.53 -1.31
CA ARG A 130 4.91 17.55 -0.50
C ARG A 130 3.96 18.72 -0.34
N PHE A 131 3.51 18.97 0.89
CA PHE A 131 2.67 20.11 1.19
C PHE A 131 3.48 21.40 1.16
N ASN A 132 2.94 22.41 0.50
CA ASN A 132 3.49 23.75 0.52
C ASN A 132 2.95 24.50 1.75
N ARG A 133 3.75 25.39 2.31
CA ARG A 133 3.28 26.30 3.35
C ARG A 133 2.39 27.37 2.72
N ILE A 134 1.11 27.35 3.03
CA ILE A 134 0.18 28.38 2.57
C ILE A 134 0.39 29.65 3.39
N PRO A 135 0.63 30.81 2.76
CA PRO A 135 0.91 32.05 3.50
C PRO A 135 -0.26 32.45 4.40
N PRO A 136 -0.02 32.89 5.65
CA PRO A 136 -1.07 33.30 6.59
C PRO A 136 -2.00 34.42 6.06
N LYS A 137 -1.48 35.26 5.14
CA LYS A 137 -2.27 36.32 4.50
C LYS A 137 -3.50 35.81 3.77
N VAL A 138 -3.49 34.54 3.32
CA VAL A 138 -4.63 33.91 2.62
C VAL A 138 -5.86 33.80 3.51
N MET A 139 -5.66 33.64 4.83
CA MET A 139 -6.74 33.50 5.82
C MET A 139 -7.00 34.81 6.64
N LYS A 140 -6.42 35.97 6.23
CA LYS A 140 -6.67 37.25 6.93
C LYS A 140 -8.15 37.60 6.90
N THR A 141 -8.79 37.42 5.77
CA THR A 141 -10.24 37.62 5.58
C THR A 141 -10.93 36.31 5.28
N ALA A 142 -12.24 36.26 5.48
CA ALA A 142 -13.00 35.07 5.07
C ALA A 142 -13.01 34.95 3.54
N ILE A 143 -12.75 33.70 3.07
CA ILE A 143 -12.82 33.38 1.64
C ILE A 143 -14.28 33.01 1.32
N GLU A 144 -14.87 33.71 0.36
CA GLU A 144 -16.26 33.51 -0.01
C GLU A 144 -16.51 32.14 -0.64
N ASN A 145 -15.77 31.83 -1.71
CA ASN A 145 -15.95 30.62 -2.49
C ASN A 145 -14.62 29.85 -2.60
N VAL A 146 -14.57 28.67 -2.03
CA VAL A 146 -13.36 27.82 -1.99
C VAL A 146 -13.57 26.56 -2.78
N ILE A 147 -12.61 26.21 -3.63
CA ILE A 147 -12.58 24.94 -4.35
C ILE A 147 -11.47 24.06 -3.80
N ILE A 148 -11.82 22.80 -3.47
CA ILE A 148 -10.87 21.75 -3.07
C ILE A 148 -11.24 20.47 -3.81
N THR A 149 -10.41 20.05 -4.77
CA THR A 149 -10.72 18.90 -5.64
C THR A 149 -10.07 17.58 -5.20
N SER A 150 -9.20 17.61 -4.19
CA SER A 150 -8.49 16.42 -3.71
C SER A 150 -8.35 16.38 -2.19
N GLN A 151 -8.19 15.18 -1.63
CA GLN A 151 -7.87 14.99 -0.21
C GLN A 151 -6.54 15.64 0.17
N ASN A 152 -5.53 15.61 -0.74
CA ASN A 152 -4.25 16.27 -0.49
C ASN A 152 -4.38 17.79 -0.33
N GLY A 153 -5.32 18.42 -1.03
CA GLY A 153 -5.65 19.85 -0.84
C GLY A 153 -6.19 20.12 0.56
N VAL A 154 -7.04 19.22 1.08
CA VAL A 154 -7.55 19.30 2.45
C VAL A 154 -6.42 19.20 3.47
N GLU A 155 -5.56 18.19 3.32
CA GLU A 155 -4.42 17.98 4.22
C GLU A 155 -3.40 19.13 4.15
N ALA A 156 -3.17 19.72 2.98
CA ALA A 156 -2.29 20.87 2.82
C ALA A 156 -2.81 22.10 3.59
N ILE A 157 -4.13 22.35 3.55
CA ILE A 157 -4.77 23.41 4.30
C ILE A 157 -4.62 23.17 5.82
N LEU A 158 -4.89 21.94 6.28
CA LEU A 158 -4.79 21.55 7.68
C LEU A 158 -3.35 21.52 8.21
N ASN A 159 -2.36 21.31 7.34
CA ASN A 159 -0.94 21.45 7.69
C ASN A 159 -0.50 22.92 7.86
N SER A 160 -1.22 23.86 7.23
CA SER A 160 -0.87 25.28 7.27
C SER A 160 -1.69 26.07 8.29
N PHE A 161 -2.88 25.59 8.63
CA PHE A 161 -3.83 26.32 9.49
C PHE A 161 -4.53 25.37 10.46
N THR A 162 -4.75 25.85 11.68
CA THR A 162 -5.67 25.21 12.63
C THR A 162 -7.12 25.44 12.19
N LYS A 163 -8.07 24.62 12.67
CA LYS A 163 -9.47 24.72 12.31
C LYS A 163 -10.05 26.13 12.56
N ASP A 164 -9.65 26.77 13.65
CA ASP A 164 -10.14 28.11 14.04
C ASP A 164 -9.61 29.24 13.14
N GLN A 165 -8.49 28.99 12.45
CA GLN A 165 -7.92 29.91 11.49
C GLN A 165 -8.58 29.82 10.11
N ILE A 166 -9.25 28.68 9.80
CA ILE A 166 -9.89 28.46 8.50
C ILE A 166 -11.20 29.20 8.44
N LYS A 167 -11.28 30.19 7.53
CA LYS A 167 -12.44 31.07 7.37
C LYS A 167 -13.04 30.93 5.97
N PHE A 168 -13.70 29.80 5.71
CA PHE A 168 -14.38 29.51 4.44
C PHE A 168 -15.90 29.72 4.61
N LYS A 169 -16.55 30.45 3.69
CA LYS A 169 -18.01 30.56 3.67
C LYS A 169 -18.64 29.41 2.88
N ASN A 170 -18.29 29.28 1.61
CA ASN A 170 -18.79 28.23 0.74
C ASN A 170 -17.66 27.33 0.28
N ILE A 171 -17.79 26.01 0.48
CA ILE A 171 -16.79 25.04 0.07
C ILE A 171 -17.36 24.16 -1.04
N PHE A 172 -16.68 24.12 -2.16
CA PHE A 172 -17.02 23.34 -3.34
C PHE A 172 -15.97 22.27 -3.56
N CYS A 173 -16.38 21.03 -3.88
CA CYS A 173 -15.43 19.98 -4.05
C CYS A 173 -15.81 19.01 -5.17
N VAL A 174 -14.84 18.17 -5.56
CA VAL A 174 -15.04 17.05 -6.48
C VAL A 174 -14.89 15.73 -5.72
N GLY A 175 -15.88 14.86 -5.88
CA GLY A 175 -15.86 13.49 -5.36
C GLY A 175 -16.27 13.34 -3.89
N ARG A 176 -16.96 12.22 -3.61
CA ARG A 176 -17.55 11.96 -2.28
C ARG A 176 -16.50 11.79 -1.16
N ARG A 177 -15.30 11.27 -1.48
CA ARG A 177 -14.23 11.10 -0.49
C ARG A 177 -13.68 12.44 -0.01
N THR A 178 -13.44 13.36 -0.95
CA THR A 178 -13.00 14.72 -0.63
C THR A 178 -14.06 15.44 0.20
N LYS A 179 -15.36 15.33 -0.18
CA LYS A 179 -16.48 15.86 0.59
C LYS A 179 -16.43 15.34 2.03
N LYS A 180 -16.39 14.01 2.22
CA LYS A 180 -16.37 13.41 3.57
C LYS A 180 -15.23 13.93 4.42
N LEU A 181 -14.02 14.06 3.85
CA LEU A 181 -12.87 14.57 4.59
C LEU A 181 -13.03 16.05 4.97
N ILE A 182 -13.52 16.89 4.05
CA ILE A 182 -13.79 18.30 4.33
C ILE A 182 -14.82 18.43 5.46
N GLU A 183 -15.95 17.72 5.37
CA GLU A 183 -17.02 17.79 6.37
C GLU A 183 -16.58 17.28 7.75
N THR A 184 -15.68 16.31 7.79
CA THR A 184 -15.12 15.80 9.06
C THR A 184 -14.11 16.77 9.68
N ARG A 185 -13.29 17.46 8.88
CA ARG A 185 -12.09 18.15 9.36
C ARG A 185 -12.17 19.68 9.28
N ILE A 186 -12.92 20.23 8.35
CA ILE A 186 -13.00 21.68 8.08
C ILE A 186 -14.42 22.22 8.35
N GLY A 187 -15.40 21.84 7.53
CA GLY A 187 -16.74 22.36 7.62
C GLY A 187 -17.67 21.85 6.52
N LYS A 188 -18.91 22.33 6.50
CA LYS A 188 -19.95 21.89 5.58
C LYS A 188 -19.60 22.21 4.12
N VAL A 189 -19.77 21.23 3.23
CA VAL A 189 -19.62 21.39 1.78
C VAL A 189 -20.93 21.91 1.18
N ALA A 190 -20.86 23.05 0.48
CA ALA A 190 -22.01 23.65 -0.19
C ALA A 190 -22.46 22.85 -1.42
N TYR A 191 -21.48 22.36 -2.22
CA TYR A 191 -21.79 21.54 -3.39
C TYR A 191 -20.65 20.55 -3.69
N VAL A 192 -21.03 19.33 -4.12
CA VAL A 192 -20.09 18.30 -4.56
C VAL A 192 -20.40 17.86 -5.98
N ALA A 193 -19.43 18.02 -6.87
CA ALA A 193 -19.55 17.58 -8.25
C ALA A 193 -18.94 16.19 -8.48
N LYS A 194 -19.36 15.50 -9.54
CA LYS A 194 -18.76 14.23 -9.96
C LYS A 194 -17.37 14.41 -10.58
N ASN A 195 -17.15 15.52 -11.28
CA ASN A 195 -15.90 15.88 -11.95
C ASN A 195 -15.71 17.40 -12.01
N ALA A 196 -14.55 17.83 -12.51
CA ALA A 196 -14.15 19.23 -12.62
C ALA A 196 -15.06 20.04 -13.56
N GLU A 197 -15.49 19.46 -14.68
CA GLU A 197 -16.35 20.10 -15.66
C GLU A 197 -17.74 20.46 -15.08
N LYS A 198 -18.35 19.50 -14.37
CA LYS A 198 -19.64 19.75 -13.68
C LYS A 198 -19.52 20.76 -12.56
N LEU A 199 -18.36 20.81 -11.88
CA LEU A 199 -18.12 21.84 -10.87
C LEU A 199 -18.01 23.23 -11.51
N ALA A 200 -17.28 23.36 -12.61
CA ALA A 200 -17.14 24.61 -13.34
C ALA A 200 -18.51 25.13 -13.85
N ALA A 201 -19.31 24.25 -14.45
CA ALA A 201 -20.65 24.60 -14.93
C ALA A 201 -21.55 25.11 -13.77
N TYR A 202 -21.57 24.42 -12.64
CA TYR A 202 -22.33 24.83 -11.48
C TYR A 202 -21.91 26.21 -10.97
N LEU A 203 -20.62 26.44 -10.81
CA LEU A 203 -20.09 27.70 -10.27
C LEU A 203 -20.36 28.91 -11.21
N ALA A 204 -20.25 28.70 -12.53
CA ALA A 204 -20.42 29.76 -13.51
C ALA A 204 -21.89 30.03 -13.82
N SER A 205 -22.70 29.00 -14.03
CA SER A 205 -24.07 29.15 -14.56
C SER A 205 -25.14 29.18 -13.46
N GLU A 206 -25.02 28.33 -12.45
CA GLU A 206 -26.04 28.21 -11.40
C GLU A 206 -25.77 29.16 -10.23
N LEU A 207 -24.53 29.20 -9.73
CA LEU A 207 -24.17 30.08 -8.61
C LEU A 207 -23.82 31.51 -9.04
N GLN A 208 -23.50 31.72 -10.33
CA GLN A 208 -23.09 33.00 -10.91
C GLN A 208 -21.97 33.69 -10.10
N THR A 209 -21.02 32.89 -9.59
CA THR A 209 -19.91 33.42 -8.82
C THR A 209 -18.95 34.22 -9.69
N LYS A 210 -18.42 35.31 -9.15
CA LYS A 210 -17.43 36.15 -9.85
C LYS A 210 -16.00 35.78 -9.57
N GLU A 211 -15.79 35.17 -8.40
CA GLU A 211 -14.44 34.85 -7.90
C GLU A 211 -14.43 33.57 -7.07
N VAL A 212 -13.38 32.79 -7.22
CA VAL A 212 -13.12 31.57 -6.44
C VAL A 212 -11.66 31.48 -6.02
N THR A 213 -11.39 30.88 -4.86
CA THR A 213 -10.04 30.48 -4.44
C THR A 213 -9.91 28.97 -4.58
N TYR A 214 -8.97 28.54 -5.39
CA TYR A 214 -8.74 27.12 -5.69
C TYR A 214 -7.45 26.62 -5.07
N PHE A 215 -7.54 25.75 -4.06
CA PHE A 215 -6.41 25.04 -3.48
C PHE A 215 -6.10 23.79 -4.31
N CYS A 216 -5.01 23.84 -5.06
CA CYS A 216 -4.66 22.83 -6.08
C CYS A 216 -3.24 22.28 -5.90
N SER A 217 -2.87 21.30 -6.74
CA SER A 217 -1.49 20.87 -6.90
C SER A 217 -0.83 21.58 -8.08
N ASP A 218 0.50 21.44 -8.14
CA ASP A 218 1.31 21.80 -9.33
C ASP A 218 0.89 21.04 -10.59
N LEU A 219 0.51 19.75 -10.44
CA LEU A 219 0.05 18.87 -11.53
C LEU A 219 -1.49 18.83 -11.67
N ARG A 220 -2.19 19.93 -11.33
CA ARG A 220 -3.64 19.99 -11.51
C ARG A 220 -4.02 19.94 -13.00
N LEU A 221 -5.19 19.37 -13.28
CA LEU A 221 -5.78 19.45 -14.60
C LEU A 221 -6.29 20.88 -14.87
N ASP A 222 -6.00 21.41 -16.06
CA ASP A 222 -6.40 22.78 -16.42
C ASP A 222 -7.91 22.94 -16.71
N VAL A 223 -8.65 21.86 -16.82
CA VAL A 223 -10.09 21.87 -17.16
C VAL A 223 -10.89 22.81 -16.28
N LEU A 224 -10.73 22.74 -14.96
CA LEU A 224 -11.51 23.56 -14.03
C LEU A 224 -11.17 25.06 -14.12
N PRO A 225 -9.91 25.51 -13.99
CA PRO A 225 -9.59 26.91 -14.07
C PRO A 225 -9.84 27.48 -15.49
N THR A 226 -9.60 26.72 -16.56
CA THR A 226 -9.89 27.17 -17.93
C THR A 226 -11.37 27.42 -18.12
N ARG A 227 -12.22 26.47 -17.78
CA ARG A 227 -13.69 26.61 -17.90
C ARG A 227 -14.25 27.77 -17.10
N LEU A 228 -13.74 27.99 -15.88
CA LEU A 228 -14.17 29.11 -15.05
C LEU A 228 -13.74 30.45 -15.66
N LYS A 229 -12.51 30.55 -16.13
CA LYS A 229 -11.99 31.76 -16.80
C LYS A 229 -12.76 32.08 -18.11
N GLU A 230 -13.09 31.07 -18.92
CA GLU A 230 -13.93 31.21 -20.12
C GLU A 230 -15.33 31.78 -19.80
N GLN A 231 -15.82 31.53 -18.58
CA GLN A 231 -17.11 32.05 -18.09
C GLN A 231 -16.97 33.38 -17.31
N GLY A 232 -15.80 34.02 -17.37
CA GLY A 232 -15.55 35.31 -16.70
C GLY A 232 -15.35 35.22 -15.19
N VAL A 233 -15.13 34.03 -14.63
CA VAL A 233 -14.87 33.83 -13.19
C VAL A 233 -13.37 34.01 -12.91
N VAL A 234 -13.03 34.87 -11.97
CA VAL A 234 -11.67 35.05 -11.46
C VAL A 234 -11.27 33.84 -10.61
N VAL A 235 -10.19 33.19 -10.96
CA VAL A 235 -9.67 32.02 -10.22
C VAL A 235 -8.36 32.36 -9.55
N ASN A 236 -8.38 32.49 -8.21
CA ASN A 236 -7.19 32.65 -7.38
C ASN A 236 -6.61 31.28 -7.04
N GLU A 237 -5.62 30.87 -7.79
CA GLU A 237 -4.99 29.57 -7.63
C GLU A 237 -3.95 29.62 -6.52
N ILE A 238 -4.05 28.69 -5.56
CA ILE A 238 -3.08 28.49 -4.48
C ILE A 238 -2.50 27.09 -4.62
N GLU A 239 -1.23 27.02 -5.00
CA GLU A 239 -0.49 25.78 -5.05
C GLU A 239 -0.26 25.26 -3.62
N ALA A 240 -1.18 24.42 -3.16
CA ALA A 240 -1.21 23.94 -1.79
C ALA A 240 -0.27 22.74 -1.57
N TYR A 241 0.03 21.97 -2.63
CA TYR A 241 0.94 20.82 -2.56
C TYR A 241 1.55 20.51 -3.93
N LYS A 242 2.67 19.77 -3.89
CA LYS A 242 3.35 19.23 -5.07
C LYS A 242 3.29 17.73 -5.08
N THR A 243 3.13 17.17 -6.28
CA THR A 243 3.22 15.74 -6.54
C THR A 243 4.61 15.43 -7.11
N MET A 244 5.45 14.83 -6.30
CA MET A 244 6.81 14.45 -6.70
C MET A 244 6.80 13.02 -7.23
N LEU A 245 7.31 12.82 -8.44
CA LEU A 245 7.52 11.49 -9.01
C LEU A 245 8.65 10.77 -8.27
N SER A 246 8.46 9.50 -7.96
CA SER A 246 9.41 8.64 -7.21
C SER A 246 9.52 7.29 -7.92
N ALA A 247 10.08 7.31 -9.14
CA ALA A 247 10.17 6.13 -9.98
C ALA A 247 11.03 5.03 -9.38
N VAL A 248 10.50 3.82 -9.38
CA VAL A 248 11.18 2.60 -8.95
C VAL A 248 11.27 1.65 -10.14
N LYS A 249 12.41 0.96 -10.32
CA LYS A 249 12.51 -0.12 -11.31
C LYS A 249 11.75 -1.33 -10.77
N VAL A 250 10.83 -1.85 -11.55
CA VAL A 250 10.03 -3.04 -11.26
C VAL A 250 10.72 -4.25 -11.91
N LYS A 251 10.65 -5.41 -11.29
CA LYS A 251 11.21 -6.66 -11.85
C LYS A 251 10.44 -7.06 -13.11
N ASP A 252 11.14 -7.61 -14.09
CA ASP A 252 10.54 -8.04 -15.36
C ASP A 252 9.55 -9.22 -15.21
N THR A 253 9.63 -9.94 -14.09
CA THR A 253 8.74 -11.06 -13.73
C THR A 253 7.33 -10.63 -13.28
N VAL A 254 7.01 -9.33 -13.33
CA VAL A 254 5.69 -8.80 -12.99
C VAL A 254 4.76 -8.90 -14.19
N ASP A 255 3.55 -9.43 -14.02
CA ASP A 255 2.53 -9.62 -15.05
C ASP A 255 1.62 -8.41 -15.19
N GLY A 256 1.41 -7.67 -14.10
CA GLY A 256 0.50 -6.53 -14.10
C GLY A 256 0.86 -5.45 -13.08
N VAL A 257 0.48 -4.21 -13.38
CA VAL A 257 0.78 -3.04 -12.55
C VAL A 257 -0.50 -2.29 -12.19
N LEU A 258 -0.66 -1.96 -10.91
CA LEU A 258 -1.81 -1.23 -10.38
C LEU A 258 -1.50 0.27 -10.32
N PHE A 259 -2.33 1.06 -11.00
CA PHE A 259 -2.21 2.51 -11.08
C PHE A 259 -3.39 3.23 -10.43
N TYR A 260 -3.07 4.20 -9.57
CA TYR A 260 -4.05 4.96 -8.78
C TYR A 260 -4.18 6.42 -9.20
N SER A 261 -3.34 6.88 -10.14
CA SER A 261 -3.36 8.23 -10.69
C SER A 261 -2.59 8.30 -12.02
N PRO A 262 -2.86 9.32 -12.89
CA PRO A 262 -2.03 9.59 -14.06
C PRO A 262 -0.56 9.82 -13.73
N SER A 263 -0.25 10.56 -12.65
CA SER A 263 1.13 10.79 -12.21
C SER A 263 1.84 9.52 -11.73
N GLY A 264 1.10 8.51 -11.28
CA GLY A 264 1.66 7.17 -10.97
C GLY A 264 2.14 6.46 -12.24
N ILE A 265 1.42 6.60 -13.36
CA ILE A 265 1.81 6.08 -14.67
C ILE A 265 3.05 6.81 -15.18
N GLU A 266 3.03 8.14 -15.14
CA GLU A 266 4.17 8.96 -15.53
C GLU A 266 5.44 8.59 -14.75
N SER A 267 5.31 8.43 -13.44
CA SER A 267 6.42 7.99 -12.59
C SER A 267 6.92 6.58 -12.95
N TYR A 268 6.02 5.65 -13.23
CA TYR A 268 6.36 4.28 -13.61
C TYR A 268 7.18 4.26 -14.92
N LEU A 269 6.73 4.98 -15.94
CA LEU A 269 7.34 5.02 -17.27
C LEU A 269 8.74 5.67 -17.29
N GLN A 270 9.14 6.37 -16.22
CA GLN A 270 10.51 6.89 -16.12
C GLN A 270 11.57 5.79 -16.05
N LYS A 271 11.22 4.59 -15.57
CA LYS A 271 12.17 3.50 -15.34
C LYS A 271 11.70 2.14 -15.82
N ASN A 272 10.49 2.02 -16.35
CA ASN A 272 9.88 0.74 -16.71
C ASN A 272 9.18 0.83 -18.07
N ASP A 273 9.07 -0.31 -18.72
CA ASP A 273 8.38 -0.46 -19.99
C ASP A 273 6.87 -0.65 -19.81
N SER A 274 6.09 -0.48 -20.88
CA SER A 274 4.62 -0.54 -20.86
C SER A 274 4.06 -1.86 -21.40
N ASP A 275 4.81 -2.95 -21.28
CA ASP A 275 4.48 -4.29 -21.76
C ASP A 275 3.53 -5.09 -20.83
N LYS A 276 3.32 -4.60 -19.62
CA LYS A 276 2.50 -5.25 -18.59
C LYS A 276 1.02 -4.88 -18.68
N VAL A 277 0.15 -5.67 -18.05
CA VAL A 277 -1.26 -5.28 -17.89
C VAL A 277 -1.37 -4.10 -16.91
N ALA A 278 -2.04 -3.03 -17.34
CA ALA A 278 -2.29 -1.85 -16.49
C ALA A 278 -3.67 -1.93 -15.84
N PHE A 279 -3.74 -2.08 -14.52
CA PHE A 279 -4.97 -2.06 -13.74
C PHE A 279 -5.19 -0.67 -13.15
N CYS A 280 -6.20 0.05 -13.63
CA CYS A 280 -6.44 1.45 -13.31
C CYS A 280 -7.60 1.63 -12.33
N ILE A 281 -7.43 2.52 -11.34
CA ILE A 281 -8.44 2.82 -10.32
C ILE A 281 -9.71 3.46 -10.88
N GLY A 282 -9.66 4.00 -12.08
CA GLY A 282 -10.79 4.68 -12.71
C GLY A 282 -10.42 5.29 -14.06
N GLU A 283 -11.43 5.84 -14.75
CA GLU A 283 -11.33 6.24 -16.14
C GLU A 283 -10.29 7.35 -16.40
N THR A 284 -10.10 8.29 -15.47
CA THR A 284 -9.07 9.34 -15.62
C THR A 284 -7.66 8.73 -15.69
N THR A 285 -7.39 7.72 -14.87
CA THR A 285 -6.10 7.01 -14.87
C THR A 285 -5.99 6.12 -16.13
N ALA A 286 -7.08 5.45 -16.49
CA ALA A 286 -7.12 4.58 -17.67
C ALA A 286 -6.91 5.35 -19.00
N LYS A 287 -7.45 6.56 -19.09
CA LYS A 287 -7.24 7.44 -20.25
C LYS A 287 -5.75 7.75 -20.45
N GLU A 288 -5.01 7.94 -19.38
CA GLU A 288 -3.56 8.11 -19.45
C GLU A 288 -2.85 6.80 -19.79
N ALA A 289 -3.25 5.70 -19.15
CA ALA A 289 -2.65 4.38 -19.39
C ALA A 289 -2.78 3.93 -20.85
N ARG A 290 -3.93 4.15 -21.50
CA ARG A 290 -4.19 3.78 -22.91
C ARG A 290 -3.27 4.49 -23.93
N LYS A 291 -2.58 5.55 -23.52
CA LYS A 291 -1.57 6.18 -24.39
C LYS A 291 -0.28 5.36 -24.49
N HIS A 292 -0.05 4.46 -23.55
CA HIS A 292 1.23 3.78 -23.36
C HIS A 292 1.11 2.27 -23.32
N PHE A 293 0.05 1.72 -22.71
CA PHE A 293 -0.15 0.29 -22.46
C PHE A 293 -1.16 -0.30 -23.45
N ALA A 294 -0.83 -1.45 -24.02
CA ALA A 294 -1.72 -2.20 -24.92
C ALA A 294 -2.91 -2.82 -24.18
N ASN A 295 -2.71 -3.28 -22.95
CA ASN A 295 -3.76 -3.91 -22.15
C ASN A 295 -4.05 -3.08 -20.90
N VAL A 296 -5.25 -2.47 -20.86
CA VAL A 296 -5.70 -1.59 -19.79
C VAL A 296 -7.03 -2.06 -19.23
N GLN A 297 -7.04 -2.40 -17.96
CA GLN A 297 -8.22 -2.80 -17.20
C GLN A 297 -8.64 -1.65 -16.27
N VAL A 298 -9.95 -1.43 -16.13
CA VAL A 298 -10.49 -0.28 -15.37
C VAL A 298 -11.43 -0.78 -14.28
N SER A 299 -11.20 -0.33 -13.07
CA SER A 299 -12.07 -0.67 -11.94
C SER A 299 -13.42 0.07 -12.02
N ASN A 300 -14.49 -0.63 -11.69
CA ASN A 300 -15.84 -0.09 -11.66
C ASN A 300 -16.06 0.94 -10.53
N LEU A 301 -15.26 0.88 -9.47
CA LEU A 301 -15.31 1.81 -8.34
C LEU A 301 -13.91 2.38 -8.07
N PRO A 302 -13.78 3.67 -7.76
CA PRO A 302 -12.49 4.31 -7.51
C PRO A 302 -11.95 3.97 -6.10
N SER A 303 -11.66 2.69 -5.86
CA SER A 303 -11.10 2.20 -4.59
C SER A 303 -9.97 1.21 -4.83
N VAL A 304 -9.03 1.12 -3.89
CA VAL A 304 -7.93 0.14 -3.92
C VAL A 304 -8.50 -1.28 -3.96
N ASP A 305 -9.48 -1.55 -3.11
CA ASP A 305 -10.10 -2.88 -2.99
C ASP A 305 -10.77 -3.32 -4.30
N ALA A 306 -11.41 -2.38 -5.01
CA ALA A 306 -12.01 -2.68 -6.32
C ALA A 306 -10.95 -2.93 -7.41
N VAL A 307 -9.77 -2.31 -7.34
CA VAL A 307 -8.64 -2.64 -8.23
C VAL A 307 -8.10 -4.02 -7.92
N LEU A 308 -7.99 -4.39 -6.65
CA LEU A 308 -7.55 -5.74 -6.26
C LEU A 308 -8.56 -6.81 -6.69
N GLU A 309 -9.85 -6.51 -6.63
CA GLU A 309 -10.89 -7.40 -7.15
C GLU A 309 -10.79 -7.57 -8.67
N LEU A 310 -10.55 -6.48 -9.40
CA LEU A 310 -10.30 -6.52 -10.84
C LEU A 310 -9.09 -7.41 -11.20
N VAL A 311 -8.03 -7.35 -10.41
CA VAL A 311 -6.85 -8.23 -10.56
C VAL A 311 -7.20 -9.70 -10.35
N LYS A 312 -7.99 -10.02 -9.30
CA LYS A 312 -8.45 -11.39 -9.05
C LYS A 312 -9.23 -11.94 -10.25
N ASN A 313 -10.20 -11.18 -10.71
CA ASN A 313 -11.05 -11.62 -11.84
C ASN A 313 -10.20 -11.84 -13.10
N HIS A 314 -9.19 -11.00 -13.33
CA HIS A 314 -8.31 -11.14 -14.50
C HIS A 314 -7.43 -12.39 -14.46
N PHE A 315 -6.91 -12.78 -13.29
CA PHE A 315 -5.92 -13.86 -13.19
C PHE A 315 -6.48 -15.18 -12.64
N VAL A 316 -7.67 -15.19 -12.04
CA VAL A 316 -8.28 -16.41 -11.47
C VAL A 316 -9.38 -16.97 -12.36
N GLU A 317 -10.06 -16.12 -13.14
CA GLU A 317 -11.15 -16.53 -14.05
C GLU A 317 -10.65 -16.73 -15.50
N ALA A 318 -9.37 -16.53 -15.77
CA ALA A 318 -8.69 -16.87 -17.02
C ALA A 318 -7.91 -18.19 -16.80
#